data_a9bba2a7f54a173272726d9e17bb6be3
#
_entry.id   a9bba2a7f54a173272726d9e17bb6be3
#
_cell.length_a   1.000
_cell.length_b   1.000
_cell.length_c   1.000
_cell.angle_alpha   90.00
_cell.angle_beta   90.00
_cell.angle_gamma   90.00
#
_symmetry.space_group_name_H-M   'P 1'
#
loop_
_entity.id
_entity.type
_entity.pdbx_description
1 polymer ?
#
loop_
_entity_poly.entity_id
_entity_poly.type
_entity_poly.pdbx_seq_one_letter_code
_entity_poly.pdbx_strand_id
1 'polypeptide(L)'
;MSAVEEAKKAMEDYFAAFNAQDEEAIRNHFHFPFSWIINTRVRPVATAADFESPVKTLVETEGWHHSVFDYIEAVQVWDNKVHFKLAYSRYKADGTKYVTHEALWVVTKVNGRWGICLISLNIPKTGS
;
A
#
# COMPACT_ATOMS: atom_id res chain seq x y z
N MET A 1 -12.13 16.31 -10.40
CA MET A 1 -10.80 15.87 -9.96
C MET A 1 -10.11 15.12 -11.10
N SER A 2 -8.80 15.25 -11.21
CA SER A 2 -8.03 14.51 -12.20
C SER A 2 -7.87 13.04 -11.76
N ALA A 3 -7.46 12.19 -12.71
CA ALA A 3 -7.16 10.79 -12.39
C ALA A 3 -6.10 10.67 -11.30
N VAL A 4 -5.07 11.51 -11.36
CA VAL A 4 -4.01 11.51 -10.33
C VAL A 4 -4.57 11.86 -8.96
N GLU A 5 -5.40 12.90 -8.88
CA GLU A 5 -5.98 13.32 -7.59
C GLU A 5 -6.90 12.24 -7.02
N GLU A 6 -7.74 11.62 -7.85
CA GLU A 6 -8.64 10.55 -7.40
C GLU A 6 -7.88 9.31 -6.96
N ALA A 7 -6.87 8.89 -7.74
CA ALA A 7 -6.05 7.74 -7.41
C ALA A 7 -5.23 7.98 -6.13
N LYS A 8 -4.70 9.18 -5.99
CA LYS A 8 -3.93 9.57 -4.80
C LYS A 8 -4.81 9.58 -3.56
N LYS A 9 -6.05 10.07 -3.68
CA LYS A 9 -7.01 10.02 -2.59
C LYS A 9 -7.29 8.59 -2.15
N ALA A 10 -7.42 7.67 -3.10
CA ALA A 10 -7.62 6.25 -2.79
C ALA A 10 -6.43 5.69 -1.99
N MET A 11 -5.20 6.09 -2.33
CA MET A 11 -4.01 5.68 -1.59
C MET A 11 -4.02 6.24 -0.16
N GLU A 12 -4.39 7.51 -0.01
CA GLU A 12 -4.48 8.15 1.30
C GLU A 12 -5.56 7.51 2.18
N ASP A 13 -6.71 7.21 1.58
CA ASP A 13 -7.81 6.53 2.28
C ASP A 13 -7.41 5.11 2.70
N TYR A 14 -6.63 4.41 1.86
CA TYR A 14 -6.07 3.12 2.21
C TYR A 14 -5.16 3.22 3.44
N PHE A 15 -4.26 4.19 3.48
CA PHE A 15 -3.38 4.37 4.64
C PHE A 15 -4.15 4.74 5.90
N ALA A 16 -5.23 5.50 5.78
CA ALA A 16 -6.09 5.81 6.91
C ALA A 16 -6.70 4.52 7.48
N ALA A 17 -7.20 3.64 6.60
CA ALA A 17 -7.74 2.33 7.00
C ALA A 17 -6.66 1.43 7.60
N PHE A 18 -5.47 1.44 7.01
CA PHE A 18 -4.33 0.66 7.49
C PHE A 18 -3.92 1.10 8.90
N ASN A 19 -3.79 2.41 9.11
CA ASN A 19 -3.41 2.97 10.41
C ASN A 19 -4.49 2.74 11.47
N ALA A 20 -5.76 2.65 11.05
CA ALA A 20 -6.87 2.31 11.95
C ALA A 20 -6.97 0.81 12.23
N GLN A 21 -6.15 -0.01 11.56
CA GLN A 21 -6.18 -1.47 11.66
C GLN A 21 -7.56 -2.06 11.30
N ASP A 22 -8.26 -1.42 10.37
CA ASP A 22 -9.57 -1.86 9.90
C ASP A 22 -9.39 -2.77 8.69
N GLU A 23 -9.36 -4.09 8.95
CA GLU A 23 -9.04 -5.10 7.92
C GLU A 23 -10.03 -5.09 6.75
N GLU A 24 -11.32 -4.90 7.03
CA GLU A 24 -12.33 -4.85 5.97
C GLU A 24 -12.15 -3.61 5.09
N ALA A 25 -11.94 -2.45 5.71
CA ALA A 25 -11.70 -1.21 4.97
C ALA A 25 -10.39 -1.28 4.17
N ILE A 26 -9.35 -1.89 4.73
CA ILE A 26 -8.08 -2.12 4.03
C ILE A 26 -8.35 -2.91 2.74
N ARG A 27 -9.03 -4.05 2.87
CA ARG A 27 -9.33 -4.94 1.75
C ARG A 27 -10.13 -4.24 0.65
N ASN A 28 -11.04 -3.35 1.03
CA ASN A 28 -11.92 -2.64 0.10
C ASN A 28 -11.17 -1.61 -0.77
N HIS A 29 -9.91 -1.30 -0.46
CA HIS A 29 -9.10 -0.38 -1.26
C HIS A 29 -8.28 -1.09 -2.34
N PHE A 30 -8.47 -2.40 -2.52
CA PHE A 30 -7.77 -3.19 -3.52
C PHE A 30 -8.71 -3.65 -4.62
N HIS A 31 -8.15 -3.89 -5.80
CA HIS A 31 -8.79 -4.63 -6.88
C HIS A 31 -8.12 -5.98 -7.00
N PHE A 32 -8.92 -7.02 -7.16
CA PHE A 32 -8.40 -8.39 -7.29
C PHE A 32 -8.62 -8.91 -8.72
N PRO A 33 -7.67 -9.68 -9.29
CA PRO A 33 -6.44 -10.15 -8.65
C PRO A 33 -5.48 -9.01 -8.34
N PHE A 34 -4.82 -9.10 -7.20
CA PHE A 34 -3.81 -8.16 -6.73
C PHE A 34 -2.47 -8.88 -6.64
N SER A 35 -1.35 -8.18 -6.85
CA SER A 35 -0.02 -8.77 -6.69
C SER A 35 0.86 -7.95 -5.79
N TRP A 36 1.54 -8.64 -4.88
CA TRP A 36 2.73 -8.14 -4.21
C TRP A 36 3.94 -8.51 -5.06
N ILE A 37 4.90 -7.59 -5.18
CA ILE A 37 6.26 -7.93 -5.62
C ILE A 37 7.17 -7.48 -4.49
N ILE A 38 7.64 -8.44 -3.70
CA ILE A 38 8.50 -8.16 -2.55
C ILE A 38 9.88 -8.74 -2.84
N ASN A 39 10.85 -7.85 -2.95
CA ASN A 39 12.18 -8.18 -3.45
C ASN A 39 12.04 -8.81 -4.85
N THR A 40 12.41 -10.06 -5.04
CA THR A 40 12.31 -10.74 -6.35
C THR A 40 11.12 -11.69 -6.45
N ARG A 41 10.23 -11.71 -5.45
CA ARG A 41 9.13 -12.67 -5.37
C ARG A 41 7.81 -12.02 -5.74
N VAL A 42 7.12 -12.62 -6.72
CA VAL A 42 5.76 -12.23 -7.08
C VAL A 42 4.78 -13.08 -6.30
N ARG A 43 3.87 -12.44 -5.58
CA ARG A 43 2.88 -13.13 -4.74
C ARG A 43 1.48 -12.66 -5.17
N PRO A 44 0.81 -13.39 -6.08
CA PRO A 44 -0.53 -13.03 -6.51
C PRO A 44 -1.57 -13.36 -5.44
N VAL A 45 -2.59 -12.52 -5.35
CA VAL A 45 -3.76 -12.73 -4.49
C VAL A 45 -4.97 -12.71 -5.42
N ALA A 46 -5.58 -13.85 -5.65
CA ALA A 46 -6.61 -14.00 -6.68
C ALA A 46 -7.92 -13.28 -6.32
N THR A 47 -8.35 -13.38 -5.06
CA THR A 47 -9.65 -12.84 -4.63
C THR A 47 -9.51 -12.12 -3.29
N ALA A 48 -10.53 -11.33 -2.96
CA ALA A 48 -10.59 -10.63 -1.68
C ALA A 48 -10.54 -11.60 -0.50
N ALA A 49 -11.11 -12.79 -0.65
CA ALA A 49 -11.12 -13.80 0.42
C ALA A 49 -9.71 -14.31 0.74
N ASP A 50 -8.80 -14.25 -0.24
CA ASP A 50 -7.42 -14.71 -0.07
C ASP A 50 -6.51 -13.62 0.49
N PHE A 51 -7.00 -12.40 0.64
CA PHE A 51 -6.19 -11.25 1.05
C PHE A 51 -6.12 -11.15 2.57
N GLU A 52 -4.89 -11.04 3.08
CA GLU A 52 -4.63 -10.67 4.47
C GLU A 52 -3.65 -9.51 4.47
N SER A 53 -3.97 -8.45 5.22
CA SER A 53 -3.04 -7.33 5.36
C SER A 53 -1.90 -7.74 6.31
N PRO A 54 -0.74 -7.08 6.20
CA PRO A 54 0.38 -7.37 7.09
C PRO A 54 0.25 -6.72 8.48
N VAL A 55 -0.84 -6.02 8.76
CA VAL A 55 -0.99 -5.22 10.00
C VAL A 55 -0.66 -6.00 11.25
N LYS A 56 -1.27 -7.17 11.42
CA LYS A 56 -1.06 -7.98 12.64
C LYS A 56 0.41 -8.38 12.79
N THR A 57 1.02 -8.83 11.71
CA THR A 57 2.44 -9.22 11.72
C THR A 57 3.33 -8.02 12.05
N LEU A 58 3.03 -6.86 11.47
CA LEU A 58 3.81 -5.65 11.74
C LEU A 58 3.73 -5.24 13.22
N VAL A 59 2.55 -5.29 13.80
CA VAL A 59 2.36 -4.97 15.22
C VAL A 59 3.15 -5.95 16.09
N GLU A 60 3.03 -7.24 15.83
CA GLU A 60 3.64 -8.27 16.67
C GLU A 60 5.16 -8.38 16.53
N THR A 61 5.67 -8.21 15.29
CA THR A 61 7.10 -8.44 15.03
C THR A 61 7.93 -7.18 14.97
N GLU A 62 7.34 -6.03 14.64
CA GLU A 62 8.10 -4.77 14.46
C GLU A 62 7.73 -3.69 15.47
N GLY A 63 6.67 -3.87 16.21
CA GLY A 63 6.17 -2.81 17.10
C GLY A 63 5.56 -1.64 16.31
N TRP A 64 5.09 -1.91 15.09
CA TRP A 64 4.49 -0.89 14.23
C TRP A 64 3.23 -0.30 14.87
N HIS A 65 3.11 1.02 14.79
CA HIS A 65 1.94 1.76 15.26
C HIS A 65 1.21 2.43 14.12
N HIS A 66 1.95 3.13 13.23
CA HIS A 66 1.35 3.80 12.07
C HIS A 66 2.39 4.03 10.97
N SER A 67 1.88 4.35 9.78
CA SER A 67 2.69 4.69 8.62
C SER A 67 2.30 6.06 8.09
N VAL A 68 3.27 6.78 7.52
CA VAL A 68 3.06 8.10 6.92
C VAL A 68 3.72 8.13 5.56
N PHE A 69 3.03 8.66 4.55
CA PHE A 69 3.64 8.91 3.25
C PHE A 69 4.68 10.03 3.37
N ASP A 70 5.89 9.75 2.87
CA ASP A 70 6.94 10.77 2.77
C ASP A 70 6.78 11.56 1.47
N TYR A 71 6.48 10.84 0.36
CA TYR A 71 6.12 11.46 -0.91
C TYR A 71 5.32 10.48 -1.76
N ILE A 72 4.54 11.04 -2.69
CA ILE A 72 3.79 10.29 -3.71
C ILE A 72 3.97 11.03 -5.02
N GLU A 73 4.52 10.35 -6.03
CA GLU A 73 4.79 10.92 -7.34
C GLU A 73 4.15 10.07 -8.43
N ALA A 74 3.25 10.67 -9.23
CA ALA A 74 2.68 9.99 -10.39
C ALA A 74 3.74 9.98 -11.50
N VAL A 75 4.09 8.78 -11.97
CA VAL A 75 5.14 8.62 -12.99
C VAL A 75 4.59 8.25 -14.35
N GLN A 76 3.41 7.63 -14.41
CA GLN A 76 2.68 7.37 -15.65
C GLN A 76 1.20 7.48 -15.36
N VAL A 77 0.47 8.19 -16.22
CA VAL A 77 -0.93 8.55 -15.96
C VAL A 77 -1.81 8.21 -17.16
N TRP A 78 -2.89 7.50 -16.92
CA TRP A 78 -3.99 7.27 -17.85
C TRP A 78 -5.30 7.63 -17.16
N ASP A 79 -6.39 7.67 -17.89
CA ASP A 79 -7.70 8.02 -17.32
C ASP A 79 -8.17 7.01 -16.25
N ASN A 80 -7.74 5.77 -16.39
CA ASN A 80 -8.19 4.66 -15.52
C ASN A 80 -7.05 3.92 -14.83
N LYS A 81 -5.83 4.43 -14.90
CA LYS A 81 -4.67 3.79 -14.28
C LYS A 81 -3.58 4.82 -14.03
N VAL A 82 -2.99 4.76 -12.85
CA VAL A 82 -1.84 5.61 -12.52
C VAL A 82 -0.78 4.74 -11.86
N HIS A 83 0.47 4.91 -12.30
CA HIS A 83 1.63 4.32 -11.63
C HIS A 83 2.25 5.38 -10.74
N PHE A 84 2.46 5.04 -9.47
CA PHE A 84 3.07 5.93 -8.50
C PHE A 84 4.39 5.40 -8.01
N LYS A 85 5.37 6.29 -7.96
CA LYS A 85 6.59 6.11 -7.19
C LYS A 85 6.36 6.81 -5.87
N LEU A 86 6.69 6.15 -4.76
CA LEU A 86 6.42 6.72 -3.44
C LEU A 86 7.40 6.20 -2.40
N ALA A 87 7.40 6.87 -1.26
CA ALA A 87 8.04 6.36 -0.06
C ALA A 87 7.11 6.57 1.12
N TYR A 88 7.18 5.66 2.07
CA TYR A 88 6.47 5.79 3.33
C TYR A 88 7.36 5.32 4.47
N SER A 89 7.14 5.91 5.64
CA SER A 89 7.89 5.56 6.84
C SER A 89 6.97 4.92 7.87
N ARG A 90 7.53 3.98 8.63
CA ARG A 90 6.82 3.30 9.71
C ARG A 90 7.31 3.80 11.04
N TYR A 91 6.37 3.95 11.96
CA TYR A 91 6.61 4.53 13.28
C TYR A 91 6.13 3.59 14.37
N LYS A 92 6.84 3.63 15.50
CA LYS A 92 6.41 2.95 16.72
C LYS A 92 5.48 3.87 17.52
N ALA A 93 4.85 3.32 18.57
CA ALA A 93 3.90 4.06 19.39
C ALA A 93 4.52 5.28 20.09
N ASP A 94 5.82 5.24 20.36
CA ASP A 94 6.54 6.36 20.99
C ASP A 94 6.93 7.46 20.00
N GLY A 95 6.55 7.31 18.72
CA GLY A 95 6.86 8.27 17.68
C GLY A 95 8.18 8.03 16.96
N THR A 96 8.91 6.98 17.31
CA THR A 96 10.18 6.65 16.67
C THR A 96 9.94 6.13 15.26
N LYS A 97 10.54 6.80 14.27
CA LYS A 97 10.59 6.28 12.90
C LYS A 97 11.65 5.18 12.85
N TYR A 98 11.27 3.98 12.40
CA TYR A 98 12.22 2.86 12.42
C TYR A 98 12.57 2.32 11.04
N VAL A 99 11.79 2.65 10.00
CA VAL A 99 12.09 2.22 8.63
C VAL A 99 11.38 3.11 7.63
N THR A 100 12.01 3.31 6.46
CA THR A 100 11.40 3.96 5.30
C THR A 100 11.47 2.98 4.13
N HIS A 101 10.35 2.79 3.46
CA HIS A 101 10.26 1.94 2.27
C HIS A 101 9.97 2.77 1.04
N GLU A 102 10.74 2.53 -0.02
CA GLU A 102 10.44 3.06 -1.35
C GLU A 102 9.66 2.00 -2.10
N ALA A 103 8.64 2.42 -2.83
CA ALA A 103 7.73 1.49 -3.48
C ALA A 103 7.22 2.04 -4.81
N LEU A 104 6.66 1.13 -5.60
CA LEU A 104 5.87 1.46 -6.78
C LEU A 104 4.51 0.81 -6.61
N TRP A 105 3.45 1.61 -6.71
CA TRP A 105 2.07 1.13 -6.65
C TRP A 105 1.38 1.41 -7.97
N VAL A 106 0.56 0.44 -8.41
CA VAL A 106 -0.33 0.63 -9.56
C VAL A 106 -1.75 0.71 -9.02
N VAL A 107 -2.42 1.82 -9.33
CA VAL A 107 -3.79 2.09 -8.89
C VAL A 107 -4.67 2.18 -10.12
N THR A 108 -5.77 1.44 -10.15
CA THR A 108 -6.64 1.34 -11.32
C THR A 108 -8.08 1.72 -10.96
N LYS A 109 -8.79 2.27 -11.95
CA LYS A 109 -10.21 2.57 -11.84
C LYS A 109 -11.00 1.48 -12.58
N VAL A 110 -11.77 0.71 -11.82
CA VAL A 110 -12.58 -0.38 -12.36
C VAL A 110 -14.02 -0.20 -11.85
N ASN A 111 -14.96 -0.18 -12.75
CA ASN A 111 -16.37 0.06 -12.41
C ASN A 111 -16.57 1.34 -11.58
N GLY A 112 -15.87 2.40 -11.96
CA GLY A 112 -15.97 3.70 -11.29
C GLY A 112 -15.24 3.82 -9.97
N ARG A 113 -14.52 2.79 -9.52
CA ARG A 113 -13.82 2.76 -8.23
C ARG A 113 -12.30 2.62 -8.43
N TRP A 114 -11.56 3.49 -7.78
CA TRP A 114 -10.09 3.38 -7.73
C TRP A 114 -9.67 2.37 -6.65
N GLY A 115 -8.74 1.49 -7.01
CA GLY A 115 -8.20 0.51 -6.09
C GLY A 115 -6.77 0.12 -6.49
N ILE A 116 -6.03 -0.38 -5.51
CA ILE A 116 -4.64 -0.78 -5.70
C ILE A 116 -4.62 -2.20 -6.28
N CYS A 117 -3.89 -2.42 -7.38
CA CYS A 117 -3.78 -3.76 -7.98
C CYS A 117 -2.36 -4.32 -7.95
N LEU A 118 -1.35 -3.50 -7.59
CA LEU A 118 0.02 -3.96 -7.48
C LEU A 118 0.79 -3.08 -6.51
N ILE A 119 1.55 -3.72 -5.62
CA ILE A 119 2.50 -3.07 -4.72
C ILE A 119 3.84 -3.77 -4.88
N SER A 120 4.86 -2.99 -5.25
CA SER A 120 6.22 -3.49 -5.41
C SER A 120 7.15 -2.73 -4.48
N LEU A 121 7.91 -3.46 -3.66
CA LEU A 121 8.93 -2.85 -2.79
C LEU A 121 10.00 -3.88 -2.44
N ASN A 122 11.14 -3.35 -2.01
CA ASN A 122 12.18 -4.18 -1.42
C ASN A 122 12.16 -4.00 0.08
N ILE A 123 12.14 -5.10 0.80
CA ILE A 123 12.21 -5.11 2.25
C ILE A 123 13.64 -5.50 2.65
N PRO A 124 14.30 -4.72 3.51
CA PRO A 124 15.63 -5.07 3.98
C PRO A 124 15.60 -6.42 4.69
N LYS A 125 16.65 -7.22 4.51
CA LYS A 125 16.79 -8.47 5.25
C LYS A 125 17.03 -8.16 6.71
N THR A 126 16.19 -8.73 7.59
CA THR A 126 16.41 -8.62 9.03
C THR A 126 17.48 -9.62 9.45
N GLY A 127 18.34 -9.21 10.39
CA GLY A 127 19.38 -10.08 10.94
C GLY A 127 20.59 -10.26 10.04
N SER A 128 20.68 -9.51 8.95
CA SER A 128 21.85 -9.53 8.08
C SER A 128 22.76 -8.37 8.34
#